data_e3d972e1587ff168b52c44a6fed84a6d
#
_entry.id   e3d972e1587ff168b52c44a6fed84a6d
#
_cell.length_a   1.000
_cell.length_b   1.000
_cell.length_c   1.000
_cell.angle_alpha   90.00
_cell.angle_beta   90.00
_cell.angle_gamma   90.00
#
_symmetry.space_group_name_H-M   'P 1'
#
loop_
_entity.id
_entity.type
_entity.pdbx_description
1 polymer ?
#
loop_
_entity_poly.entity_id
_entity_poly.type
_entity_poly.pdbx_seq_one_letter_code
_entity_poly.pdbx_strand_id
1 'polypeptide(L)'
;MKIINIIFLISIFFTFSSLSDETTSWELLKEGGKVVFIRHAYAPGGGDPKNFDLYDCSTQRNLNEEGINQSKIMGKLFSEYSIPIDSVYSSQWCRCEDTARLAFGNFENLSALNSTFSSTYQKNHSKQMSDLYQFIKNWDNSQGNLIFITHYVIVGGFLDYYPSSGEIVITDKSLSVLGSIKINF
;
A
#
# COMPACT_ATOMS: atom_id res chain seq x y z
N MET A 1 57.01 35.08 9.44
CA MET A 1 56.04 34.38 8.60
C MET A 1 55.44 33.25 9.40
N LYS A 2 54.20 33.40 9.91
CA LYS A 2 53.52 32.34 10.67
C LYS A 2 52.62 31.55 9.71
N ILE A 3 52.90 30.25 9.58
CA ILE A 3 52.08 29.33 8.77
C ILE A 3 50.92 28.88 9.63
N ILE A 4 49.70 29.25 9.20
CA ILE A 4 48.48 28.81 9.86
C ILE A 4 48.07 27.50 9.15
N ASN A 5 48.17 26.36 9.87
CA ASN A 5 47.61 25.09 9.45
C ASN A 5 46.11 25.09 9.68
N ILE A 6 45.31 25.14 8.60
CA ILE A 6 43.86 24.93 8.64
C ILE A 6 43.62 23.43 8.55
N ILE A 7 43.19 22.83 9.66
CA ILE A 7 42.72 21.44 9.70
C ILE A 7 41.27 21.44 9.23
N PHE A 8 41.02 20.85 8.06
CA PHE A 8 39.70 20.64 7.50
C PHE A 8 39.07 19.40 8.17
N LEU A 9 38.16 19.62 9.11
CA LEU A 9 37.38 18.53 9.72
C LEU A 9 36.28 18.11 8.74
N ILE A 10 36.46 16.95 8.09
CA ILE A 10 35.43 16.33 7.26
C ILE A 10 34.44 15.63 8.20
N SER A 11 33.29 16.23 8.43
CA SER A 11 32.17 15.61 9.13
C SER A 11 31.50 14.60 8.18
N ILE A 12 31.73 13.31 8.42
CA ILE A 12 31.03 12.22 7.75
C ILE A 12 29.67 12.09 8.43
N PHE A 13 28.62 12.62 7.81
CA PHE A 13 27.24 12.35 8.20
C PHE A 13 26.86 10.94 7.75
N PHE A 14 26.88 9.99 8.67
CA PHE A 14 26.24 8.69 8.47
C PHE A 14 24.74 8.87 8.59
N THR A 15 24.01 8.72 7.48
CA THR A 15 22.54 8.65 7.49
C THR A 15 22.10 7.25 7.91
N PHE A 16 21.85 7.07 9.21
CA PHE A 16 21.31 5.84 9.81
C PHE A 16 19.77 5.92 9.98
N SER A 17 19.03 6.42 9.00
CA SER A 17 17.57 6.64 9.19
C SER A 17 16.66 5.55 8.62
N SER A 18 17.14 4.63 7.79
CA SER A 18 16.22 3.75 7.03
C SER A 18 15.86 2.44 7.73
N LEU A 19 16.77 1.82 8.47
CA LEU A 19 16.54 0.49 9.08
C LEU A 19 15.71 0.53 10.37
N SER A 20 15.77 1.61 11.14
CA SER A 20 15.01 1.72 12.39
C SER A 20 13.52 1.96 12.14
N ASP A 21 13.17 2.62 11.05
CA ASP A 21 11.79 2.99 10.70
C ASP A 21 11.00 1.77 10.19
N GLU A 22 11.60 0.94 9.36
CA GLU A 22 10.96 -0.27 8.82
C GLU A 22 10.72 -1.33 9.91
N THR A 23 11.67 -1.56 10.81
CA THR A 23 11.50 -2.47 11.95
C THR A 23 10.35 -2.01 12.85
N THR A 24 10.24 -0.70 13.11
CA THR A 24 9.15 -0.10 13.88
C THR A 24 7.80 -0.32 13.19
N SER A 25 7.74 -0.21 11.86
CA SER A 25 6.51 -0.42 11.09
C SER A 25 6.00 -1.86 11.15
N TRP A 26 6.89 -2.88 11.12
CA TRP A 26 6.49 -4.28 11.33
C TRP A 26 5.99 -4.53 12.75
N GLU A 27 6.60 -3.90 13.77
CA GLU A 27 6.11 -4.01 15.16
C GLU A 27 4.71 -3.41 15.32
N LEU A 28 4.42 -2.26 14.68
CA LEU A 28 3.07 -1.68 14.66
C LEU A 28 2.04 -2.65 14.08
N LEU A 29 2.37 -3.38 13.01
CA LEU A 29 1.47 -4.37 12.41
C LEU A 29 1.24 -5.58 13.31
N LYS A 30 2.25 -6.02 14.09
CA LYS A 30 2.11 -7.12 15.06
C LYS A 30 1.11 -6.83 16.16
N GLU A 31 0.97 -5.57 16.55
CA GLU A 31 -0.02 -5.16 17.56
C GLU A 31 -1.46 -5.41 17.11
N GLY A 32 -1.73 -5.50 15.79
CA GLY A 32 -3.07 -5.53 15.24
C GLY A 32 -3.83 -4.20 15.37
N GLY A 33 -5.10 -4.21 14.98
CA GLY A 33 -5.97 -3.05 15.11
C GLY A 33 -5.62 -1.85 14.20
N LYS A 34 -4.79 -2.06 13.18
CA LYS A 34 -4.41 -1.04 12.21
C LYS A 34 -5.26 -1.12 10.95
N VAL A 35 -5.43 0.00 10.28
CA VAL A 35 -5.95 0.08 8.92
C VAL A 35 -4.76 0.19 7.97
N VAL A 36 -4.66 -0.75 7.05
CA VAL A 36 -3.49 -0.92 6.19
C VAL A 36 -3.89 -0.74 4.73
N PHE A 37 -3.32 0.25 4.08
CA PHE A 37 -3.52 0.49 2.65
C PHE A 37 -2.30 0.00 1.88
N ILE A 38 -2.52 -0.88 0.92
CA ILE A 38 -1.47 -1.40 0.05
C ILE A 38 -1.79 -1.00 -1.38
N ARG A 39 -0.91 -0.22 -2.00
CA ARG A 39 -1.01 -0.05 -3.44
C ARG A 39 -0.70 -1.38 -4.10
N HIS A 40 -1.52 -1.79 -5.09
CA HIS A 40 -1.25 -3.00 -5.88
C HIS A 40 0.23 -3.11 -6.28
N ALA A 41 0.73 -4.33 -6.37
CA ALA A 41 2.11 -4.62 -6.76
C ALA A 41 2.45 -4.08 -8.17
N TYR A 42 3.69 -4.15 -8.55
CA TYR A 42 4.18 -3.53 -9.77
C TYR A 42 3.44 -4.04 -11.02
N ALA A 43 2.85 -3.10 -11.72
CA ALA A 43 2.20 -3.28 -13.02
C ALA A 43 2.77 -2.22 -13.96
N PRO A 44 3.55 -2.59 -15.00
CA PRO A 44 4.25 -1.64 -15.87
C PRO A 44 3.29 -0.76 -16.66
N GLY A 45 3.73 0.46 -16.98
CA GLY A 45 2.95 1.45 -17.74
C GLY A 45 2.10 2.37 -16.87
N GLY A 46 1.25 3.17 -17.49
CA GLY A 46 0.40 4.18 -16.87
C GLY A 46 -1.04 4.11 -17.37
N GLY A 47 -2.00 4.07 -16.44
CA GLY A 47 -3.41 3.94 -16.77
C GLY A 47 -3.79 2.53 -17.27
N ASP A 48 -5.04 2.39 -17.69
CA ASP A 48 -5.55 1.18 -18.35
C ASP A 48 -5.78 1.45 -19.85
N PRO A 49 -5.80 0.43 -20.73
CA PRO A 49 -6.09 0.57 -22.15
C PRO A 49 -7.46 1.22 -22.41
N LYS A 50 -7.65 1.78 -23.61
CA LYS A 50 -8.91 2.47 -23.97
C LYS A 50 -10.13 1.55 -24.01
N ASN A 51 -9.91 0.27 -24.27
CA ASN A 51 -10.92 -0.78 -24.30
C ASN A 51 -11.11 -1.47 -22.94
N PHE A 52 -10.73 -0.80 -21.85
CA PHE A 52 -10.84 -1.32 -20.49
C PHE A 52 -12.25 -1.83 -20.18
N ASP A 53 -12.31 -3.07 -19.71
CA ASP A 53 -13.49 -3.69 -19.10
C ASP A 53 -13.10 -4.24 -17.72
N LEU A 54 -13.89 -3.90 -16.69
CA LEU A 54 -13.63 -4.32 -15.31
C LEU A 54 -13.67 -5.85 -15.15
N TYR A 55 -14.47 -6.53 -15.96
CA TYR A 55 -14.69 -7.98 -15.87
C TYR A 55 -13.82 -8.79 -16.84
N ASP A 56 -12.95 -8.13 -17.64
CA ASP A 56 -12.03 -8.79 -18.55
C ASP A 56 -10.59 -8.34 -18.30
N CYS A 57 -9.83 -9.18 -17.59
CA CYS A 57 -8.44 -8.90 -17.25
C CYS A 57 -7.54 -8.72 -18.49
N SER A 58 -7.90 -9.28 -19.64
CA SER A 58 -7.12 -9.13 -20.88
C SER A 58 -7.13 -7.69 -21.42
N THR A 59 -8.10 -6.89 -20.98
CA THR A 59 -8.24 -5.47 -21.34
C THR A 59 -7.62 -4.52 -20.33
N GLN A 60 -7.00 -5.06 -19.28
CA GLN A 60 -6.47 -4.27 -18.17
C GLN A 60 -4.93 -4.22 -18.18
N ARG A 61 -4.38 -3.23 -17.50
CA ARG A 61 -2.98 -3.20 -17.12
C ARG A 61 -2.76 -4.12 -15.91
N ASN A 62 -2.03 -5.21 -16.11
CA ASN A 62 -1.86 -6.27 -15.13
C ASN A 62 -0.44 -6.29 -14.53
N LEU A 63 -0.23 -7.11 -13.49
CA LEU A 63 1.08 -7.37 -12.93
C LEU A 63 1.97 -8.05 -14.00
N ASN A 64 3.26 -7.71 -13.98
CA ASN A 64 4.29 -8.50 -14.65
C ASN A 64 4.94 -9.48 -13.65
N GLU A 65 5.99 -10.19 -14.08
CA GLU A 65 6.71 -11.13 -13.21
C GLU A 65 7.27 -10.48 -11.94
N GLU A 66 7.77 -9.24 -12.04
CA GLU A 66 8.26 -8.48 -10.88
C GLU A 66 7.13 -8.19 -9.88
N GLY A 67 5.94 -7.78 -10.35
CA GLY A 67 4.78 -7.55 -9.49
C GLY A 67 4.24 -8.84 -8.87
N ILE A 68 4.26 -9.95 -9.61
CA ILE A 68 3.92 -11.27 -9.08
C ILE A 68 4.89 -11.66 -7.95
N ASN A 69 6.19 -11.47 -8.17
CA ASN A 69 7.21 -11.75 -7.16
C ASN A 69 7.07 -10.83 -5.95
N GLN A 70 6.87 -9.53 -6.16
CA GLN A 70 6.64 -8.55 -5.09
C GLN A 70 5.45 -8.93 -4.20
N SER A 71 4.34 -9.38 -4.81
CA SER A 71 3.16 -9.84 -4.07
C SER A 71 3.45 -11.07 -3.20
N LYS A 72 4.21 -12.04 -3.73
CA LYS A 72 4.61 -13.25 -2.99
C LYS A 72 5.55 -12.91 -1.83
N ILE A 73 6.52 -12.02 -2.05
CA ILE A 73 7.44 -11.54 -1.00
C ILE A 73 6.63 -10.86 0.12
N MET A 74 5.67 -10.01 -0.24
CA MET A 74 4.77 -9.36 0.72
C MET A 74 4.08 -10.39 1.62
N GLY A 75 3.42 -11.38 1.04
CA GLY A 75 2.73 -12.43 1.81
C GLY A 75 3.67 -13.25 2.69
N LYS A 76 4.87 -13.57 2.19
CA LYS A 76 5.91 -14.24 2.96
C LYS A 76 6.31 -13.42 4.18
N LEU A 77 6.54 -12.11 4.03
CA LEU A 77 6.90 -11.23 5.14
C LEU A 77 5.78 -11.12 6.18
N PHE A 78 4.51 -10.97 5.77
CA PHE A 78 3.38 -10.99 6.70
C PHE A 78 3.33 -12.28 7.53
N SER A 79 3.61 -13.42 6.91
CA SER A 79 3.70 -14.73 7.59
C SER A 79 4.91 -14.81 8.52
N GLU A 80 6.11 -14.42 8.07
CA GLU A 80 7.35 -14.46 8.85
C GLU A 80 7.28 -13.59 10.09
N TYR A 81 6.69 -12.40 9.98
CA TYR A 81 6.47 -11.50 11.12
C TYR A 81 5.24 -11.87 11.95
N SER A 82 4.49 -12.92 11.55
CA SER A 82 3.26 -13.36 12.25
C SER A 82 2.25 -12.22 12.41
N ILE A 83 2.02 -11.44 11.37
CA ILE A 83 1.12 -10.29 11.41
C ILE A 83 -0.33 -10.77 11.51
N PRO A 84 -1.09 -10.35 12.55
CA PRO A 84 -2.50 -10.71 12.68
C PRO A 84 -3.33 -9.96 11.62
N ILE A 85 -4.11 -10.71 10.84
CA ILE A 85 -5.00 -10.18 9.79
C ILE A 85 -6.43 -10.50 10.19
N ASP A 86 -7.27 -9.48 10.25
CA ASP A 86 -8.70 -9.62 10.45
C ASP A 86 -9.40 -9.89 9.12
N SER A 87 -9.24 -8.99 8.15
CA SER A 87 -9.88 -9.09 6.85
C SER A 87 -9.03 -8.44 5.76
N VAL A 88 -9.15 -8.95 4.54
CA VAL A 88 -8.49 -8.41 3.34
C VAL A 88 -9.54 -8.03 2.31
N TYR A 89 -9.54 -6.78 1.89
CA TYR A 89 -10.41 -6.26 0.84
C TYR A 89 -9.60 -5.76 -0.35
N SER A 90 -10.09 -5.98 -1.55
CA SER A 90 -9.45 -5.58 -2.79
C SER A 90 -10.35 -4.71 -3.66
N SER A 91 -9.72 -3.79 -4.38
CA SER A 91 -10.31 -3.23 -5.60
C SER A 91 -10.57 -4.34 -6.61
N GLN A 92 -11.63 -4.20 -7.40
CA GLN A 92 -12.03 -5.16 -8.44
C GLN A 92 -11.13 -5.12 -9.69
N TRP A 93 -10.07 -4.32 -9.72
CA TRP A 93 -9.07 -4.34 -10.80
C TRP A 93 -8.20 -5.59 -10.67
N CYS A 94 -7.98 -6.29 -11.77
CA CYS A 94 -7.26 -7.57 -11.79
C CYS A 94 -5.88 -7.48 -11.12
N ARG A 95 -5.13 -6.39 -11.31
CA ARG A 95 -3.84 -6.18 -10.61
C ARG A 95 -3.96 -6.09 -9.09
N CYS A 96 -5.10 -5.61 -8.57
CA CYS A 96 -5.34 -5.57 -7.12
C CYS A 96 -5.75 -6.95 -6.62
N GLU A 97 -6.67 -7.63 -7.30
CA GLU A 97 -7.08 -8.99 -6.98
C GLU A 97 -5.92 -9.97 -7.04
N ASP A 98 -5.04 -9.85 -8.06
CA ASP A 98 -3.84 -10.67 -8.16
C ASP A 98 -2.86 -10.39 -7.01
N THR A 99 -2.66 -9.11 -6.63
CA THR A 99 -1.84 -8.77 -5.47
C THR A 99 -2.42 -9.38 -4.19
N ALA A 100 -3.74 -9.24 -3.96
CA ALA A 100 -4.41 -9.78 -2.78
C ALA A 100 -4.32 -11.31 -2.72
N ARG A 101 -4.62 -11.99 -3.84
CA ARG A 101 -4.58 -13.45 -3.93
C ARG A 101 -3.18 -14.02 -3.73
N LEU A 102 -2.16 -13.40 -4.33
CA LEU A 102 -0.78 -13.87 -4.23
C LEU A 102 -0.16 -13.62 -2.86
N ALA A 103 -0.53 -12.53 -2.18
CA ALA A 103 -0.01 -12.18 -0.87
C ALA A 103 -0.80 -12.85 0.27
N PHE A 104 -2.12 -12.89 0.19
CA PHE A 104 -2.98 -13.24 1.32
C PHE A 104 -3.90 -14.45 1.07
N GLY A 105 -4.03 -14.89 -0.18
CA GLY A 105 -4.93 -15.99 -0.57
C GLY A 105 -6.39 -15.53 -0.66
N ASN A 106 -7.09 -15.45 0.47
CA ASN A 106 -8.48 -15.05 0.54
C ASN A 106 -8.65 -13.54 0.68
N PHE A 107 -9.61 -12.99 -0.04
CA PHE A 107 -10.00 -11.57 0.04
C PHE A 107 -11.45 -11.38 -0.43
N GLU A 108 -12.01 -10.22 -0.15
CA GLU A 108 -13.32 -9.79 -0.66
C GLU A 108 -13.16 -8.53 -1.53
N ASN A 109 -14.00 -8.41 -2.55
CA ASN A 109 -14.04 -7.22 -3.40
C ASN A 109 -14.81 -6.09 -2.71
N LEU A 110 -14.21 -4.90 -2.69
CA LEU A 110 -14.83 -3.68 -2.18
C LEU A 110 -14.73 -2.56 -3.21
N SER A 111 -15.87 -2.20 -3.84
CA SER A 111 -15.92 -1.21 -4.92
C SER A 111 -15.43 0.19 -4.50
N ALA A 112 -15.48 0.52 -3.21
CA ALA A 112 -14.92 1.76 -2.68
C ALA A 112 -13.38 1.87 -2.86
N LEU A 113 -12.68 0.76 -3.11
CA LEU A 113 -11.25 0.69 -3.39
C LEU A 113 -10.90 0.83 -4.88
N ASN A 114 -11.89 0.89 -5.77
CA ASN A 114 -11.72 0.95 -7.21
C ASN A 114 -11.03 2.23 -7.67
N SER A 115 -10.20 2.13 -8.72
CA SER A 115 -9.46 3.27 -9.25
C SER A 115 -10.38 4.39 -9.75
N THR A 116 -10.08 5.61 -9.34
CA THR A 116 -10.72 6.84 -9.85
C THR A 116 -9.78 7.65 -10.75
N PHE A 117 -8.72 7.02 -11.27
CA PHE A 117 -7.70 7.68 -12.08
C PHE A 117 -8.23 8.18 -13.43
N SER A 118 -9.01 7.36 -14.12
CA SER A 118 -9.56 7.78 -15.42
C SER A 118 -10.77 8.70 -15.24
N SER A 119 -10.99 9.62 -16.20
CA SER A 119 -12.11 10.56 -16.19
C SER A 119 -13.47 9.87 -16.07
N THR A 120 -13.60 8.65 -16.63
CA THR A 120 -14.84 7.85 -16.55
C THR A 120 -15.20 7.48 -15.12
N TYR A 121 -14.20 7.16 -14.28
CA TYR A 121 -14.39 6.71 -12.89
C TYR A 121 -14.21 7.84 -11.87
N GLN A 122 -13.61 8.96 -12.26
CA GLN A 122 -13.36 10.11 -11.37
C GLN A 122 -14.65 10.66 -10.72
N LYS A 123 -15.78 10.59 -11.41
CA LYS A 123 -17.10 10.99 -10.88
C LYS A 123 -17.52 10.21 -9.63
N ASN A 124 -16.98 9.02 -9.42
CA ASN A 124 -17.29 8.17 -8.28
C ASN A 124 -16.45 8.50 -7.04
N HIS A 125 -15.39 9.33 -7.19
CA HIS A 125 -14.38 9.55 -6.16
C HIS A 125 -14.99 9.95 -4.81
N SER A 126 -15.80 11.01 -4.77
CA SER A 126 -16.37 11.51 -3.51
C SER A 126 -17.24 10.47 -2.80
N LYS A 127 -18.02 9.71 -3.58
CA LYS A 127 -18.86 8.63 -3.02
C LYS A 127 -17.99 7.50 -2.47
N GLN A 128 -16.97 7.07 -3.22
CA GLN A 128 -16.06 6.00 -2.77
C GLN A 128 -15.31 6.39 -1.50
N MET A 129 -14.85 7.64 -1.38
CA MET A 129 -14.21 8.14 -0.16
C MET A 129 -15.17 8.11 1.04
N SER A 130 -16.43 8.53 0.85
CA SER A 130 -17.45 8.46 1.90
C SER A 130 -17.76 7.02 2.32
N ASP A 131 -17.96 6.12 1.34
CA ASP A 131 -18.27 4.71 1.59
C ASP A 131 -17.12 4.02 2.34
N LEU A 132 -15.88 4.26 1.92
CA LEU A 132 -14.68 3.71 2.55
C LEU A 132 -14.51 4.23 4.00
N TYR A 133 -14.76 5.52 4.22
CA TYR A 133 -14.74 6.10 5.58
C TYR A 133 -15.78 5.43 6.49
N GLN A 134 -17.02 5.26 6.01
CA GLN A 134 -18.06 4.59 6.80
C GLN A 134 -17.73 3.12 7.05
N PHE A 135 -17.14 2.44 6.07
CA PHE A 135 -16.67 1.08 6.22
C PHE A 135 -15.66 0.95 7.36
N ILE A 136 -14.62 1.78 7.35
CA ILE A 136 -13.57 1.79 8.38
C ILE A 136 -14.14 2.18 9.76
N LYS A 137 -15.02 3.17 9.79
CA LYS A 137 -15.67 3.63 11.04
C LYS A 137 -16.43 2.50 11.73
N ASN A 138 -17.11 1.65 10.96
CA ASN A 138 -17.92 0.54 11.47
C ASN A 138 -17.11 -0.74 11.73
N TRP A 139 -15.85 -0.80 11.29
CA TRP A 139 -15.01 -1.96 11.54
C TRP A 139 -14.65 -2.08 13.03
N ASP A 140 -14.75 -3.32 13.56
CA ASP A 140 -14.26 -3.64 14.90
C ASP A 140 -12.76 -3.97 14.83
N ASN A 141 -11.92 -3.08 15.35
CA ASN A 141 -10.46 -3.20 15.30
C ASN A 141 -9.86 -4.11 16.38
N SER A 142 -10.61 -5.04 16.95
CA SER A 142 -10.15 -5.90 18.03
C SER A 142 -9.45 -7.19 17.57
N GLN A 143 -9.65 -7.62 16.33
CA GLN A 143 -9.26 -8.95 15.86
C GLN A 143 -7.95 -9.03 15.08
N GLY A 144 -7.42 -7.96 14.59
CA GLY A 144 -6.21 -7.94 13.75
C GLY A 144 -6.15 -6.68 12.90
N ASN A 145 -5.44 -6.72 11.78
CA ASN A 145 -5.32 -5.60 10.86
C ASN A 145 -6.36 -5.70 9.73
N LEU A 146 -6.97 -4.58 9.39
CA LEU A 146 -7.83 -4.43 8.22
C LEU A 146 -6.97 -4.04 7.01
N ILE A 147 -6.92 -4.89 5.99
CA ILE A 147 -6.05 -4.71 4.83
C ILE A 147 -6.85 -4.33 3.60
N PHE A 148 -6.45 -3.26 2.92
CA PHE A 148 -7.01 -2.77 1.66
C PHE A 148 -5.97 -2.81 0.55
N ILE A 149 -6.23 -3.57 -0.51
CA ILE A 149 -5.43 -3.57 -1.73
C ILE A 149 -6.09 -2.64 -2.73
N THR A 150 -5.40 -1.56 -3.08
CA THR A 150 -6.01 -0.48 -3.87
C THR A 150 -5.01 0.25 -4.77
N HIS A 151 -5.31 1.46 -5.16
CA HIS A 151 -4.57 2.30 -6.10
C HIS A 151 -4.00 3.54 -5.41
N TYR A 152 -2.87 4.07 -5.92
CA TYR A 152 -2.26 5.27 -5.35
C TYR A 152 -3.21 6.48 -5.29
N VAL A 153 -4.16 6.59 -6.25
CA VAL A 153 -5.15 7.68 -6.27
C VAL A 153 -6.17 7.58 -5.14
N ILE A 154 -6.47 6.37 -4.68
CA ILE A 154 -7.38 6.14 -3.55
C ILE A 154 -6.64 6.45 -2.25
N VAL A 155 -5.42 5.94 -2.08
CA VAL A 155 -4.59 6.24 -0.90
C VAL A 155 -4.31 7.74 -0.83
N GLY A 156 -3.92 8.37 -1.95
CA GLY A 156 -3.67 9.82 -2.02
C GLY A 156 -4.89 10.66 -1.67
N GLY A 157 -6.05 10.31 -2.23
CA GLY A 157 -7.31 11.02 -1.93
C GLY A 157 -7.82 10.83 -0.51
N PHE A 158 -7.41 9.75 0.18
CA PHE A 158 -7.89 9.40 1.50
C PHE A 158 -6.92 9.81 2.63
N LEU A 159 -5.60 9.73 2.39
CA LEU A 159 -4.56 9.97 3.38
C LEU A 159 -3.62 11.14 3.04
N ASP A 160 -3.77 11.75 1.87
CA ASP A 160 -2.77 12.67 1.29
C ASP A 160 -1.35 12.04 1.22
N TYR A 161 -1.30 10.73 0.98
CA TYR A 161 -0.10 9.92 0.87
C TYR A 161 -0.11 9.13 -0.44
N TYR A 162 0.95 9.24 -1.25
CA TYR A 162 1.03 8.64 -2.59
C TYR A 162 2.05 7.49 -2.63
N PRO A 163 1.64 6.24 -2.34
CA PRO A 163 2.56 5.11 -2.20
C PRO A 163 3.15 4.65 -3.53
N SER A 164 4.36 4.09 -3.47
CA SER A 164 4.98 3.30 -4.53
C SER A 164 4.22 1.98 -4.75
N SER A 165 4.47 1.27 -5.87
CA SER A 165 3.88 -0.06 -6.11
C SER A 165 4.28 -1.04 -5.00
N GLY A 166 3.33 -1.78 -4.46
CA GLY A 166 3.52 -2.74 -3.37
C GLY A 166 3.87 -2.11 -2.01
N GLU A 167 3.83 -0.77 -1.89
CA GLU A 167 4.06 -0.11 -0.61
C GLU A 167 2.86 -0.29 0.31
N ILE A 168 3.16 -0.64 1.57
CA ILE A 168 2.24 -0.84 2.67
C ILE A 168 2.21 0.43 3.49
N VAL A 169 1.07 1.10 3.60
CA VAL A 169 0.85 2.30 4.40
C VAL A 169 0.02 1.94 5.62
N ILE A 170 0.53 2.19 6.80
CA ILE A 170 -0.06 1.79 8.08
C ILE A 170 -0.70 3.02 8.72
N THR A 171 -1.98 2.91 9.09
CA THR A 171 -2.69 3.96 9.80
C THR A 171 -3.35 3.42 11.06
N ASP A 172 -3.68 4.30 11.97
CA ASP A 172 -4.67 4.00 13.00
C ASP A 172 -6.11 4.10 12.43
N LYS A 173 -7.11 3.80 13.25
CA LYS A 173 -8.53 3.90 12.85
C LYS A 173 -8.99 5.34 12.60
N SER A 174 -8.26 6.35 13.09
CA SER A 174 -8.49 7.77 12.82
C SER A 174 -7.84 8.23 11.52
N LEU A 175 -7.17 7.30 10.78
CA LEU A 175 -6.49 7.51 9.50
C LEU A 175 -5.22 8.37 9.59
N SER A 176 -4.64 8.48 10.78
CA SER A 176 -3.31 9.07 10.93
C SER A 176 -2.26 8.07 10.42
N VAL A 177 -1.40 8.49 9.50
CA VAL A 177 -0.32 7.64 8.99
C VAL A 177 0.72 7.44 10.09
N LEU A 178 0.97 6.18 10.46
CA LEU A 178 1.90 5.77 11.51
C LEU A 178 3.26 5.33 10.96
N GLY A 179 3.29 4.85 9.70
CA GLY A 179 4.49 4.38 9.03
C GLY A 179 4.18 3.76 7.67
N SER A 180 5.23 3.39 6.96
CA SER A 180 5.10 2.63 5.72
C SER A 180 6.23 1.62 5.55
N ILE A 181 6.00 0.60 4.71
CA ILE A 181 6.98 -0.43 4.36
C ILE A 181 7.01 -0.56 2.84
N LYS A 182 8.20 -0.49 2.26
CA LYS A 182 8.42 -0.70 0.82
C LYS A 182 8.88 -2.12 0.58
N ILE A 183 8.12 -2.87 -0.24
CA ILE A 183 8.50 -4.21 -0.65
C ILE A 183 9.33 -4.11 -1.93
N ASN A 184 10.62 -4.39 -1.80
CA ASN A 184 11.53 -4.48 -2.94
C ASN A 184 11.41 -5.86 -3.62
N PHE A 185 11.72 -5.94 -4.93
CA PHE A 185 11.62 -7.14 -5.75
C PHE A 185 12.83 -7.27 -6.69
#